data_8b3746010ddfa81446d4e41579aaff82
#
_entry.id   8b3746010ddfa81446d4e41579aaff82
#
_cell.length_a   1.000
_cell.length_b   1.000
_cell.length_c   1.000
_cell.angle_alpha   90.00
_cell.angle_beta   90.00
_cell.angle_gamma   90.00
#
_symmetry.space_group_name_H-M   'P 1'
#
loop_
_entity.id
_entity.type
_entity.pdbx_description
1 polymer ?
#
loop_
_entity_poly.entity_id
_entity_poly.type
_entity_poly.pdbx_seq_one_letter_code
_entity_poly.pdbx_strand_id
1 'polypeptide(L)'
;MFGRFHAIFGSILFYNIGNIGIVVIAYIAKKKDYGYYPHFFILSLVFISLGASGIKANISTFAARQVIHLGDVHVRKLFNRFYWLINFAAVISCTFVAYLQLQDFFYGYLPGLCGTVLATFIFICSKRYFVIKRSNGSHLTDIFNIVTHSIKRKYKFQKSISEEIPKHTTLDLLEYGHIMFGGSYSTDQIDIVRSFSRILLIFMTLLVYWTIYFQVTNSLLLSVKTLV
;
A
#
# COMPACT_ATOMS: atom_id res chain seq x y z
N MET A 1 -12.48 2.36 -14.39
CA MET A 1 -11.42 2.35 -13.35
C MET A 1 -11.86 3.19 -12.17
N PHE A 2 -11.71 2.64 -10.98
CA PHE A 2 -12.15 3.28 -9.74
C PHE A 2 -11.25 4.47 -9.40
N GLY A 3 -11.82 5.65 -9.11
CA GLY A 3 -11.06 6.81 -8.65
C GLY A 3 -10.42 6.55 -7.27
N ARG A 4 -9.42 7.36 -6.88
CA ARG A 4 -8.70 7.19 -5.59
C ARG A 4 -9.61 7.17 -4.37
N PHE A 5 -10.73 7.89 -4.40
CA PHE A 5 -11.75 7.84 -3.35
C PHE A 5 -12.29 6.42 -3.17
N HIS A 6 -12.66 5.75 -4.26
CA HIS A 6 -13.19 4.39 -4.20
C HIS A 6 -12.12 3.37 -3.80
N ALA A 7 -10.87 3.59 -4.21
CA ALA A 7 -9.75 2.75 -3.79
C ALA A 7 -9.52 2.84 -2.27
N ILE A 8 -9.51 4.06 -1.71
CA ILE A 8 -9.42 4.26 -0.25
C ILE A 8 -10.63 3.65 0.45
N PHE A 9 -11.83 3.89 -0.04
CA PHE A 9 -13.05 3.36 0.56
C PHE A 9 -13.07 1.83 0.59
N GLY A 10 -12.73 1.17 -0.53
CA GLY A 10 -12.60 -0.29 -0.57
C GLY A 10 -11.54 -0.80 0.40
N SER A 11 -10.39 -0.13 0.49
CA SER A 11 -9.32 -0.48 1.43
C SER A 11 -9.75 -0.33 2.89
N ILE A 12 -10.52 0.71 3.22
CA ILE A 12 -11.10 0.90 4.56
C ILE A 12 -12.07 -0.24 4.91
N LEU A 13 -12.87 -0.71 3.96
CA LEU A 13 -13.78 -1.84 4.19
C LEU A 13 -13.00 -3.12 4.50
N PHE A 14 -11.95 -3.46 3.72
CA PHE A 14 -11.08 -4.59 4.02
C PHE A 14 -10.43 -4.47 5.40
N TYR A 15 -9.97 -3.28 5.75
CA TYR A 15 -9.37 -3.00 7.05
C TYR A 15 -10.35 -3.22 8.21
N ASN A 16 -11.60 -2.75 8.08
CA ASN A 16 -12.64 -2.95 9.09
C ASN A 16 -13.05 -4.42 9.22
N ILE A 17 -13.20 -5.15 8.10
CA ILE A 17 -13.50 -6.59 8.13
C ILE A 17 -12.43 -7.35 8.92
N GLY A 18 -11.16 -7.06 8.67
CA GLY A 18 -10.06 -7.68 9.41
C GLY A 18 -10.05 -7.32 10.89
N ASN A 19 -10.30 -6.05 11.25
CA ASN A 19 -10.38 -5.62 12.65
C ASN A 19 -11.57 -6.27 13.38
N ILE A 20 -12.74 -6.37 12.75
CA ILE A 20 -13.90 -7.10 13.31
C ILE A 20 -13.51 -8.55 13.56
N GLY A 21 -12.84 -9.21 12.60
CA GLY A 21 -12.38 -10.58 12.74
C GLY A 21 -11.50 -10.79 13.98
N ILE A 22 -10.50 -9.93 14.19
CA ILE A 22 -9.61 -10.00 15.36
C ILE A 22 -10.37 -9.79 16.67
N VAL A 23 -11.25 -8.79 16.74
CA VAL A 23 -12.04 -8.50 17.95
C VAL A 23 -12.98 -9.67 18.28
N VAL A 24 -13.61 -10.27 17.27
CA VAL A 24 -14.48 -11.46 17.47
C VAL A 24 -13.66 -12.64 18.00
N ILE A 25 -12.49 -12.91 17.44
CA ILE A 25 -11.61 -13.98 17.89
C ILE A 25 -11.15 -13.73 19.33
N ALA A 26 -10.75 -12.50 19.65
CA ALA A 26 -10.35 -12.12 21.01
C ALA A 26 -11.52 -12.29 22.02
N TYR A 27 -12.74 -11.96 21.60
CA TYR A 27 -13.95 -12.16 22.42
C TYR A 27 -14.25 -13.64 22.66
N ILE A 28 -14.14 -14.48 21.63
CA ILE A 28 -14.36 -15.93 21.76
C ILE A 28 -13.28 -16.57 22.66
N ALA A 29 -12.02 -16.18 22.46
CA ALA A 29 -10.91 -16.65 23.27
C ALA A 29 -11.08 -16.30 24.75
N LYS A 30 -11.63 -15.12 25.05
CA LYS A 30 -11.95 -14.69 26.42
C LYS A 30 -13.05 -15.54 27.07
N LYS A 31 -14.05 -15.98 26.33
CA LYS A 31 -15.20 -16.73 26.85
C LYS A 31 -14.99 -18.24 26.96
N LYS A 32 -14.10 -18.78 26.13
CA LYS A 32 -13.81 -20.21 26.08
C LYS A 32 -12.33 -20.41 26.33
N ASP A 33 -11.98 -21.10 27.42
CA ASP A 33 -10.59 -21.43 27.77
C ASP A 33 -9.84 -22.25 26.70
N TYR A 34 -10.54 -22.77 25.69
CA TYR A 34 -9.99 -23.60 24.61
C TYR A 34 -10.62 -23.24 23.26
N GLY A 35 -10.12 -22.23 22.60
CA GLY A 35 -10.59 -21.86 21.26
C GLY A 35 -9.57 -21.04 20.49
N TYR A 36 -8.38 -21.61 20.25
CA TYR A 36 -7.42 -20.99 19.36
C TYR A 36 -7.83 -21.25 17.90
N TYR A 37 -8.22 -20.21 17.18
CA TYR A 37 -8.59 -20.28 15.76
C TYR A 37 -7.51 -19.64 14.89
N PRO A 38 -6.34 -20.28 14.69
CA PRO A 38 -5.19 -19.67 14.03
C PRO A 38 -5.48 -19.27 12.59
N HIS A 39 -6.26 -20.05 11.88
CA HIS A 39 -6.58 -19.77 10.48
C HIS A 39 -7.43 -18.52 10.31
N PHE A 40 -8.43 -18.32 11.16
CA PHE A 40 -9.25 -17.09 11.14
C PHE A 40 -8.47 -15.87 11.60
N PHE A 41 -7.55 -16.04 12.55
CA PHE A 41 -6.66 -14.96 12.96
C PHE A 41 -5.74 -14.52 11.83
N ILE A 42 -5.09 -15.47 11.15
CA ILE A 42 -4.24 -15.19 9.98
C ILE A 42 -5.06 -14.52 8.87
N LEU A 43 -6.25 -15.03 8.58
CA LEU A 43 -7.14 -14.44 7.58
C LEU A 43 -7.48 -12.98 7.92
N SER A 44 -7.79 -12.70 9.18
CA SER A 44 -8.07 -11.33 9.65
C SER A 44 -6.86 -10.41 9.49
N LEU A 45 -5.65 -10.90 9.78
CA LEU A 45 -4.39 -10.17 9.55
C LEU A 45 -4.16 -9.87 8.07
N VAL A 46 -4.48 -10.80 7.18
CA VAL A 46 -4.40 -10.58 5.73
C VAL A 46 -5.33 -9.45 5.30
N PHE A 47 -6.57 -9.45 5.77
CA PHE A 47 -7.52 -8.37 5.48
C PHE A 47 -7.05 -7.01 6.00
N ILE A 48 -6.50 -6.96 7.23
CA ILE A 48 -5.91 -5.75 7.79
C ILE A 48 -4.75 -5.26 6.94
N SER A 49 -3.85 -6.16 6.55
CA SER A 49 -2.66 -5.81 5.77
C SER A 49 -3.03 -5.26 4.39
N LEU A 50 -3.98 -5.89 3.70
CA LEU A 50 -4.50 -5.43 2.41
C LEU A 50 -5.18 -4.06 2.55
N GLY A 51 -6.02 -3.88 3.56
CA GLY A 51 -6.67 -2.61 3.83
C GLY A 51 -5.68 -1.50 4.18
N ALA A 52 -4.76 -1.76 5.10
CA ALA A 52 -3.75 -0.80 5.53
C ALA A 52 -2.83 -0.35 4.38
N SER A 53 -2.39 -1.29 3.53
CA SER A 53 -1.54 -0.98 2.38
C SER A 53 -2.26 -0.07 1.38
N GLY A 54 -3.51 -0.38 1.04
CA GLY A 54 -4.29 0.43 0.11
C GLY A 54 -4.63 1.82 0.66
N ILE A 55 -4.91 1.96 1.96
CA ILE A 55 -5.09 3.26 2.61
C ILE A 55 -3.77 4.06 2.54
N LYS A 56 -2.65 3.50 3.01
CA LYS A 56 -1.35 4.18 3.07
C LYS A 56 -0.87 4.63 1.69
N ALA A 57 -1.06 3.80 0.65
CA ALA A 57 -0.66 4.12 -0.72
C ALA A 57 -1.43 5.31 -1.32
N ASN A 58 -2.69 5.49 -0.93
CA ASN A 58 -3.56 6.47 -1.60
C ASN A 58 -3.83 7.73 -0.76
N ILE A 59 -3.76 7.67 0.58
CA ILE A 59 -4.23 8.75 1.44
C ILE A 59 -3.42 10.04 1.30
N SER A 60 -2.10 9.96 1.25
CA SER A 60 -1.22 11.13 1.13
C SER A 60 -1.42 11.87 -0.19
N THR A 61 -1.49 11.11 -1.29
CA THR A 61 -1.75 11.68 -2.62
C THR A 61 -3.18 12.18 -2.78
N PHE A 62 -4.14 11.55 -2.12
CA PHE A 62 -5.53 12.02 -2.07
C PHE A 62 -5.63 13.34 -1.29
N ALA A 63 -5.01 13.41 -0.11
CA ALA A 63 -4.99 14.61 0.72
C ALA A 63 -4.28 15.79 0.04
N ALA A 64 -3.12 15.57 -0.60
CA ALA A 64 -2.42 16.59 -1.35
C ALA A 64 -3.29 17.21 -2.45
N ARG A 65 -4.08 16.39 -3.15
CA ARG A 65 -5.00 16.87 -4.20
C ARG A 65 -6.10 17.81 -3.69
N GLN A 66 -6.48 17.72 -2.42
CA GLN A 66 -7.50 18.60 -1.84
C GLN A 66 -7.00 20.04 -1.70
N VAL A 67 -5.68 20.24 -1.55
CA VAL A 67 -5.07 21.55 -1.26
C VAL A 67 -4.12 22.06 -2.33
N ILE A 68 -3.85 21.29 -3.39
CA ILE A 68 -2.88 21.64 -4.43
C ILE A 68 -3.25 22.94 -5.15
N HIS A 69 -4.53 23.27 -5.25
CA HIS A 69 -5.02 24.51 -5.87
C HIS A 69 -4.73 25.75 -5.02
N LEU A 70 -4.37 25.58 -3.74
CA LEU A 70 -4.01 26.67 -2.83
C LEU A 70 -2.51 26.98 -2.84
N GLY A 71 -1.71 26.23 -3.61
CA GLY A 71 -0.27 26.41 -3.77
C GLY A 71 0.58 25.57 -2.83
N ASP A 72 1.89 25.52 -3.11
CA ASP A 72 2.85 24.63 -2.45
C ASP A 72 3.01 24.84 -0.93
N VAL A 73 2.79 26.08 -0.46
CA VAL A 73 2.85 26.39 0.97
C VAL A 73 1.77 25.62 1.74
N HIS A 74 0.56 25.54 1.18
CA HIS A 74 -0.56 24.82 1.81
C HIS A 74 -0.35 23.30 1.77
N VAL A 75 0.24 22.78 0.71
CA VAL A 75 0.63 21.37 0.58
C VAL A 75 1.66 21.01 1.67
N ARG A 76 2.70 21.83 1.84
CA ARG A 76 3.71 21.61 2.90
C ARG A 76 3.11 21.66 4.31
N LYS A 77 2.23 22.63 4.59
CA LYS A 77 1.51 22.72 5.87
C LYS A 77 0.64 21.48 6.14
N LEU A 78 -0.03 20.96 5.10
CA LEU A 78 -0.82 19.74 5.20
C LEU A 78 0.06 18.55 5.60
N PHE A 79 1.19 18.33 4.91
CA PHE A 79 2.09 17.22 5.21
C PHE A 79 2.72 17.33 6.60
N ASN A 80 3.09 18.53 7.04
CA ASN A 80 3.58 18.74 8.39
C ASN A 80 2.53 18.37 9.46
N ARG A 81 1.28 18.81 9.28
CA ARG A 81 0.17 18.42 10.17
C ARG A 81 -0.09 16.92 10.16
N PHE A 82 -0.05 16.31 8.96
CA PHE A 82 -0.23 14.88 8.80
C PHE A 82 0.86 14.09 9.53
N TYR A 83 2.12 14.52 9.43
CA TYR A 83 3.23 13.92 10.15
C TYR A 83 3.06 14.02 11.67
N TRP A 84 2.69 15.18 12.19
CA TRP A 84 2.41 15.37 13.61
C TRP A 84 1.28 14.48 14.11
N LEU A 85 0.18 14.39 13.36
CA LEU A 85 -0.95 13.54 13.72
C LEU A 85 -0.59 12.06 13.76
N ILE A 86 0.23 11.58 12.82
CA ILE A 86 0.70 10.18 12.81
C ILE A 86 1.53 9.89 14.07
N ASN A 87 2.48 10.76 14.40
CA ASN A 87 3.33 10.55 15.58
C ASN A 87 2.50 10.63 16.89
N PHE A 88 1.58 11.58 16.99
CA PHE A 88 0.68 11.69 18.13
C PHE A 88 -0.20 10.43 18.28
N ALA A 89 -0.77 9.93 17.19
CA ALA A 89 -1.53 8.68 17.20
C ALA A 89 -0.66 7.47 17.59
N ALA A 90 0.61 7.44 17.18
CA ALA A 90 1.54 6.39 17.57
C ALA A 90 1.80 6.39 19.07
N VAL A 91 2.01 7.58 19.69
CA VAL A 91 2.19 7.70 21.13
C VAL A 91 0.96 7.20 21.90
N ILE A 92 -0.25 7.61 21.48
CA ILE A 92 -1.50 7.11 22.09
C ILE A 92 -1.62 5.60 21.94
N SER A 93 -1.32 5.06 20.77
CA SER A 93 -1.39 3.63 20.53
C SER A 93 -0.38 2.85 21.38
N CYS A 94 0.86 3.31 21.46
CA CYS A 94 1.90 2.63 22.24
C CYS A 94 1.70 2.73 23.75
N THR A 95 0.99 3.72 24.25
CA THR A 95 0.72 3.87 25.68
C THR A 95 -0.64 3.30 26.08
N PHE A 96 -1.71 3.91 25.59
CA PHE A 96 -3.07 3.59 26.03
C PHE A 96 -3.55 2.21 25.54
N VAL A 97 -3.35 1.91 24.23
CA VAL A 97 -3.80 0.63 23.67
C VAL A 97 -2.96 -0.51 24.23
N ALA A 98 -1.63 -0.31 24.39
CA ALA A 98 -0.75 -1.31 24.99
C ALA A 98 -1.14 -1.59 26.45
N TYR A 99 -1.48 -0.57 27.23
CA TYR A 99 -1.96 -0.74 28.61
C TYR A 99 -3.24 -1.58 28.66
N LEU A 100 -4.21 -1.33 27.79
CA LEU A 100 -5.44 -2.13 27.70
C LEU A 100 -5.16 -3.58 27.29
N GLN A 101 -4.20 -3.79 26.39
CA GLN A 101 -3.77 -5.12 25.95
C GLN A 101 -3.14 -5.97 27.06
N LEU A 102 -2.46 -5.32 28.02
CA LEU A 102 -1.91 -6.02 29.19
C LEU A 102 -3.02 -6.58 30.10
N GLN A 103 -4.19 -5.96 30.15
CA GLN A 103 -5.32 -6.45 30.93
C GLN A 103 -6.05 -7.59 30.20
N ASP A 104 -6.35 -7.42 28.91
CA ASP A 104 -7.05 -8.41 28.10
C ASP A 104 -6.89 -8.04 26.61
N PHE A 105 -6.64 -9.03 25.77
CA PHE A 105 -6.53 -8.83 24.33
C PHE A 105 -7.79 -8.23 23.69
N PHE A 106 -8.96 -8.60 24.19
CA PHE A 106 -10.22 -8.04 23.70
C PHE A 106 -10.28 -6.50 23.90
N TYR A 107 -9.96 -6.05 25.10
CA TYR A 107 -9.95 -4.61 25.39
C TYR A 107 -8.84 -3.85 24.64
N GLY A 108 -7.76 -4.52 24.29
CA GLY A 108 -6.69 -3.94 23.49
C GLY A 108 -7.08 -3.73 22.02
N TYR A 109 -7.85 -4.65 21.41
CA TYR A 109 -8.26 -4.52 20.00
C TYR A 109 -9.51 -3.66 19.81
N LEU A 110 -10.36 -3.55 20.82
CA LEU A 110 -11.63 -2.82 20.74
C LEU A 110 -11.46 -1.32 20.36
N PRO A 111 -10.53 -0.54 20.96
CA PRO A 111 -10.33 0.86 20.58
C PRO A 111 -9.90 1.03 19.12
N GLY A 112 -9.09 0.09 18.61
CA GLY A 112 -8.69 0.07 17.20
C GLY A 112 -9.89 -0.07 16.27
N LEU A 113 -10.80 -1.00 16.58
CA LEU A 113 -12.04 -1.19 15.82
C LEU A 113 -12.94 0.07 15.90
N CYS A 114 -13.18 0.58 17.09
CA CYS A 114 -14.00 1.79 17.26
C CYS A 114 -13.42 2.99 16.50
N GLY A 115 -12.10 3.18 16.58
CA GLY A 115 -11.41 4.25 15.85
C GLY A 115 -11.53 4.12 14.33
N THR A 116 -11.39 2.90 13.79
CA THR A 116 -11.50 2.69 12.33
C THR A 116 -12.94 2.80 11.82
N VAL A 117 -13.94 2.37 12.59
CA VAL A 117 -15.35 2.55 12.26
C VAL A 117 -15.71 4.04 12.28
N LEU A 118 -15.28 4.78 13.30
CA LEU A 118 -15.46 6.22 13.38
C LEU A 118 -14.80 6.96 12.22
N ALA A 119 -13.56 6.61 11.90
CA ALA A 119 -12.83 7.16 10.76
C ALA A 119 -13.55 6.87 9.42
N THR A 120 -14.10 5.67 9.26
CA THR A 120 -14.91 5.28 8.10
C THR A 120 -16.15 6.16 7.98
N PHE A 121 -16.86 6.34 9.08
CA PHE A 121 -18.04 7.19 9.12
C PHE A 121 -17.73 8.64 8.74
N ILE A 122 -16.69 9.22 9.33
CA ILE A 122 -16.21 10.57 9.01
C ILE A 122 -15.82 10.66 7.52
N PHE A 123 -15.10 9.66 6.99
CA PHE A 123 -14.67 9.65 5.59
C PHE A 123 -15.86 9.63 4.62
N ILE A 124 -16.90 8.86 4.92
CA ILE A 124 -18.13 8.80 4.12
C ILE A 124 -18.89 10.13 4.18
N CYS A 125 -19.08 10.69 5.37
CA CYS A 125 -19.76 11.97 5.56
C CYS A 125 -19.02 13.12 4.85
N SER A 126 -17.69 13.06 4.83
CA SER A 126 -16.83 14.05 4.18
C SER A 126 -16.81 13.95 2.65
N LYS A 127 -17.39 12.90 2.04
CA LYS A 127 -17.42 12.71 0.58
C LYS A 127 -17.92 13.96 -0.16
N ARG A 128 -18.87 14.67 0.42
CA ARG A 128 -19.48 15.88 -0.14
C ARG A 128 -18.49 17.03 -0.32
N TYR A 129 -17.44 17.06 0.51
CA TYR A 129 -16.42 18.13 0.51
C TYR A 129 -15.17 17.77 -0.30
N PHE A 130 -15.04 16.53 -0.76
CA PHE A 130 -13.86 16.09 -1.48
C PHE A 130 -13.90 16.44 -2.96
N VAL A 131 -12.77 16.95 -3.47
CA VAL A 131 -12.56 17.13 -4.89
C VAL A 131 -12.21 15.78 -5.51
N ILE A 132 -13.23 15.14 -6.13
CA ILE A 132 -13.10 13.82 -6.74
C ILE A 132 -12.88 14.01 -8.25
N LYS A 133 -11.64 13.84 -8.72
CA LYS A 133 -11.34 13.79 -10.15
C LYS A 133 -11.52 12.38 -10.70
N ARG A 134 -12.10 12.26 -11.90
CA ARG A 134 -12.11 10.99 -12.65
C ARG A 134 -10.68 10.53 -12.93
N SER A 135 -10.45 9.23 -12.86
CA SER A 135 -9.16 8.61 -13.18
C SER A 135 -8.98 8.57 -14.69
N ASN A 136 -7.96 9.25 -15.21
CA ASN A 136 -7.58 9.20 -16.63
C ASN A 136 -6.68 7.98 -16.88
N GLY A 137 -7.21 6.77 -16.75
CA GLY A 137 -6.43 5.56 -16.96
C GLY A 137 -5.63 5.10 -15.71
N SER A 138 -4.99 3.96 -15.81
CA SER A 138 -4.09 3.43 -14.79
C SER A 138 -2.69 3.37 -15.36
N HIS A 139 -1.82 4.26 -14.90
CA HIS A 139 -0.40 4.23 -15.30
C HIS A 139 0.27 2.87 -15.06
N LEU A 140 -0.17 2.12 -14.03
CA LEU A 140 0.33 0.77 -13.79
C LEU A 140 -0.10 -0.21 -14.90
N THR A 141 -1.34 -0.11 -15.37
CA THR A 141 -1.82 -0.94 -16.49
C THR A 141 -1.05 -0.59 -17.77
N ASP A 142 -0.78 0.68 -18.00
CA ASP A 142 0.00 1.14 -19.16
C ASP A 142 1.44 0.60 -19.10
N ILE A 143 2.10 0.69 -17.93
CA ILE A 143 3.44 0.13 -17.69
C ILE A 143 3.44 -1.38 -17.94
N PHE A 144 2.46 -2.11 -17.39
CA PHE A 144 2.36 -3.56 -17.59
C PHE A 144 2.14 -3.94 -19.05
N ASN A 145 1.30 -3.21 -19.77
CA ASN A 145 1.06 -3.41 -21.20
C ASN A 145 2.32 -3.14 -22.03
N ILE A 146 3.07 -2.06 -21.73
CA ILE A 146 4.32 -1.73 -22.41
C ILE A 146 5.34 -2.84 -22.23
N VAL A 147 5.56 -3.28 -20.98
CA VAL A 147 6.51 -4.35 -20.66
C VAL A 147 6.12 -5.66 -21.36
N THR A 148 4.84 -6.05 -21.24
CA THR A 148 4.34 -7.30 -21.83
C THR A 148 4.45 -7.26 -23.35
N HIS A 149 4.14 -6.13 -23.98
CA HIS A 149 4.25 -5.94 -25.42
C HIS A 149 5.71 -6.00 -25.88
N SER A 150 6.63 -5.33 -25.16
CA SER A 150 8.06 -5.35 -25.45
C SER A 150 8.64 -6.76 -25.36
N ILE A 151 8.26 -7.53 -24.33
CA ILE A 151 8.67 -8.94 -24.17
C ILE A 151 8.17 -9.79 -25.34
N LYS A 152 6.87 -9.74 -25.64
CA LYS A 152 6.27 -10.51 -26.75
C LYS A 152 6.94 -10.19 -28.07
N ARG A 153 7.26 -8.92 -28.29
CA ARG A 153 7.88 -8.47 -29.51
C ARG A 153 9.35 -8.89 -29.61
N LYS A 154 10.11 -8.86 -28.52
CA LYS A 154 11.46 -9.41 -28.46
C LYS A 154 11.48 -10.88 -28.88
N TYR A 155 10.55 -11.70 -28.36
CA TYR A 155 10.44 -13.11 -28.74
C TYR A 155 10.10 -13.29 -30.21
N LYS A 156 9.17 -12.48 -30.76
CA LYS A 156 8.80 -12.54 -32.17
C LYS A 156 9.96 -12.11 -33.07
N PHE A 157 10.67 -11.05 -32.70
CA PHE A 157 11.81 -10.53 -33.44
C PHE A 157 12.99 -11.53 -33.42
N GLN A 158 13.27 -12.13 -32.28
CA GLN A 158 14.33 -13.14 -32.14
C GLN A 158 14.03 -14.41 -32.93
N LYS A 159 12.76 -14.80 -33.06
CA LYS A 159 12.31 -15.92 -33.90
C LYS A 159 12.44 -15.60 -35.40
N SER A 160 12.27 -14.33 -35.79
CA SER A 160 12.33 -13.89 -37.20
C SER A 160 13.80 -13.66 -37.68
N ILE A 161 14.73 -13.39 -36.75
CA ILE A 161 16.16 -13.06 -37.05
C ILE A 161 17.05 -14.30 -37.06
N SER A 162 16.53 -15.50 -36.80
CA SER A 162 17.35 -16.72 -36.87
C SER A 162 18.05 -16.95 -38.20
N GLU A 163 17.79 -16.12 -39.19
CA GLU A 163 18.32 -16.35 -40.54
C GLU A 163 19.32 -15.29 -41.08
N GLU A 164 19.39 -14.03 -40.62
CA GLU A 164 20.20 -13.07 -41.43
C GLU A 164 20.84 -11.82 -40.76
N ILE A 165 21.00 -11.62 -39.43
CA ILE A 165 21.59 -10.37 -38.92
C ILE A 165 22.65 -10.57 -37.81
N PRO A 166 23.77 -9.80 -37.84
CA PRO A 166 24.87 -9.92 -36.89
C PRO A 166 24.46 -9.59 -35.45
N LYS A 167 24.90 -10.44 -34.51
CA LYS A 167 24.60 -10.47 -33.06
C LYS A 167 25.04 -9.24 -32.24
N HIS A 168 25.28 -8.07 -32.83
CA HIS A 168 25.94 -6.96 -32.14
C HIS A 168 25.06 -5.79 -31.69
N THR A 169 23.73 -5.84 -31.84
CA THR A 169 22.89 -4.77 -31.28
C THR A 169 22.08 -5.33 -30.10
N THR A 170 22.66 -5.24 -28.90
CA THR A 170 21.92 -5.48 -27.63
C THR A 170 20.97 -4.31 -27.40
N LEU A 171 19.87 -4.30 -28.12
CA LEU A 171 18.74 -3.40 -27.85
C LEU A 171 18.21 -3.67 -26.43
N ASP A 172 17.99 -2.62 -25.67
CA ASP A 172 17.35 -2.73 -24.36
C ASP A 172 15.96 -3.35 -24.55
N LEU A 173 15.51 -4.18 -23.60
CA LEU A 173 14.22 -4.89 -23.66
C LEU A 173 13.05 -3.96 -24.01
N LEU A 174 13.07 -2.75 -23.49
CA LEU A 174 12.01 -1.76 -23.67
C LEU A 174 12.02 -1.13 -25.08
N GLU A 175 13.16 -1.10 -25.73
CA GLU A 175 13.30 -0.52 -27.08
C GLU A 175 12.53 -1.31 -28.13
N TYR A 176 12.32 -2.62 -27.93
CA TYR A 176 11.45 -3.42 -28.81
C TYR A 176 9.97 -2.95 -28.81
N GLY A 177 9.53 -2.20 -27.79
CA GLY A 177 8.23 -1.56 -27.73
C GLY A 177 8.14 -0.21 -28.44
N HIS A 178 9.28 0.39 -28.83
CA HIS A 178 9.36 1.73 -29.36
C HIS A 178 8.91 1.82 -30.82
N ILE A 179 8.28 2.94 -31.19
CA ILE A 179 7.78 3.18 -32.56
C ILE A 179 8.89 3.08 -33.60
N MET A 180 10.11 3.57 -33.31
CA MET A 180 11.26 3.50 -34.21
C MET A 180 11.64 2.07 -34.59
N PHE A 181 11.38 1.10 -33.72
CA PHE A 181 11.61 -0.32 -33.98
C PHE A 181 10.31 -1.05 -34.31
N GLY A 182 9.30 -0.29 -34.79
CA GLY A 182 8.00 -0.79 -35.24
C GLY A 182 7.05 -1.15 -34.07
N GLY A 183 7.32 -0.76 -32.83
CA GLY A 183 6.43 -0.87 -31.67
C GLY A 183 5.28 0.14 -31.72
N SER A 184 4.50 0.19 -30.64
CA SER A 184 3.31 1.05 -30.55
C SER A 184 3.48 2.19 -29.54
N TYR A 185 4.63 2.31 -28.88
CA TYR A 185 4.83 3.23 -27.75
C TYR A 185 5.85 4.32 -28.07
N SER A 186 5.58 5.54 -27.57
CA SER A 186 6.48 6.70 -27.72
C SER A 186 7.67 6.62 -26.77
N THR A 187 8.70 7.44 -27.04
CA THR A 187 9.89 7.58 -26.20
C THR A 187 9.51 7.94 -24.76
N ASP A 188 8.60 8.92 -24.58
CA ASP A 188 8.16 9.35 -23.25
C ASP A 188 7.52 8.22 -22.43
N GLN A 189 6.74 7.37 -23.09
CA GLN A 189 6.10 6.21 -22.43
C GLN A 189 7.14 5.18 -21.98
N ILE A 190 8.17 4.95 -22.78
CA ILE A 190 9.26 4.03 -22.46
C ILE A 190 10.13 4.58 -21.32
N ASP A 191 10.40 5.88 -21.31
CA ASP A 191 11.18 6.54 -20.27
C ASP A 191 10.46 6.54 -18.92
N ILE A 192 9.14 6.64 -18.92
CA ILE A 192 8.32 6.43 -17.71
C ILE A 192 8.53 5.03 -17.15
N VAL A 193 8.50 3.98 -17.99
CA VAL A 193 8.72 2.58 -17.56
C VAL A 193 10.15 2.38 -17.03
N ARG A 194 11.14 2.95 -17.70
CA ARG A 194 12.55 2.91 -17.29
C ARG A 194 12.77 3.58 -15.94
N SER A 195 12.18 4.75 -15.74
CA SER A 195 12.22 5.47 -14.46
C SER A 195 11.52 4.70 -13.35
N PHE A 196 10.36 4.11 -13.64
CA PHE A 196 9.63 3.25 -12.70
C PHE A 196 10.46 2.03 -12.26
N SER A 197 11.14 1.37 -13.20
CA SER A 197 11.99 0.21 -12.90
C SER A 197 13.15 0.56 -11.95
N ARG A 198 13.78 1.73 -12.13
CA ARG A 198 14.82 2.22 -11.20
C ARG A 198 14.28 2.49 -9.80
N ILE A 199 13.11 3.11 -9.72
CA ILE A 199 12.44 3.37 -8.44
C ILE A 199 12.08 2.05 -7.76
N LEU A 200 11.64 1.04 -8.52
CA LEU A 200 11.30 -0.28 -7.99
C LEU A 200 12.49 -0.96 -7.29
N LEU A 201 13.70 -0.85 -7.86
CA LEU A 201 14.93 -1.36 -7.22
C LEU A 201 15.18 -0.69 -5.86
N ILE A 202 15.01 0.63 -5.77
CA ILE A 202 15.14 1.35 -4.50
C ILE A 202 14.08 0.87 -3.50
N PHE A 203 12.85 0.63 -3.93
CA PHE A 203 11.80 0.09 -3.06
C PHE A 203 12.11 -1.32 -2.55
N MET A 204 12.76 -2.16 -3.36
CA MET A 204 13.19 -3.49 -2.92
C MET A 204 14.22 -3.43 -1.78
N THR A 205 15.18 -2.50 -1.84
CA THR A 205 16.13 -2.30 -0.73
C THR A 205 15.44 -1.77 0.52
N LEU A 206 14.47 -0.86 0.37
CA LEU A 206 13.66 -0.36 1.49
C LEU A 206 12.80 -1.45 2.14
N LEU A 207 12.31 -2.42 1.38
CA LEU A 207 11.57 -3.57 1.90
C LEU A 207 12.43 -4.38 2.88
N VAL A 208 13.66 -4.69 2.52
CA VAL A 208 14.62 -5.40 3.38
C VAL A 208 14.89 -4.58 4.65
N TYR A 209 15.14 -3.28 4.50
CA TYR A 209 15.35 -2.37 5.64
C TYR A 209 14.17 -2.40 6.61
N TRP A 210 12.93 -2.23 6.12
CA TRP A 210 11.74 -2.22 6.96
C TRP A 210 11.48 -3.56 7.64
N THR A 211 11.77 -4.67 6.96
CA THR A 211 11.65 -6.02 7.53
C THR A 211 12.59 -6.18 8.74
N ILE A 212 13.86 -5.79 8.59
CA ILE A 212 14.85 -5.83 9.68
C ILE A 212 14.43 -4.91 10.81
N TYR A 213 14.01 -3.67 10.50
CA TYR A 213 13.58 -2.69 11.49
C TYR A 213 12.43 -3.21 12.37
N PHE A 214 11.38 -3.77 11.76
CA PHE A 214 10.26 -4.34 12.51
C PHE A 214 10.66 -5.59 13.30
N GLN A 215 11.58 -6.40 12.78
CA GLN A 215 12.04 -7.60 13.48
C GLN A 215 12.85 -7.24 14.73
N VAL A 216 13.76 -6.28 14.63
CA VAL A 216 14.53 -5.77 15.79
C VAL A 216 13.58 -5.20 16.85
N THR A 217 12.60 -4.39 16.45
CA THR A 217 11.62 -3.81 17.37
C THR A 217 10.81 -4.89 18.10
N ASN A 218 10.35 -5.92 17.40
CA ASN A 218 9.60 -7.03 17.99
C ASN A 218 10.49 -7.88 18.91
N SER A 219 11.75 -8.13 18.54
CA SER A 219 12.70 -8.88 19.37
C SER A 219 13.01 -8.16 20.67
N LEU A 220 13.16 -6.83 20.64
CA LEU A 220 13.35 -6.02 21.85
C LEU A 220 12.14 -6.11 22.79
N LEU A 221 10.93 -6.01 22.25
CA LEU A 221 9.69 -6.16 23.05
C LEU A 221 9.58 -7.54 23.70
N LEU A 222 9.93 -8.60 22.98
CA LEU A 222 9.96 -9.96 23.53
C LEU A 222 11.04 -10.11 24.61
N SER A 223 12.23 -9.57 24.41
CA SER A 223 13.32 -9.64 25.40
C SER A 223 12.95 -8.92 26.69
N VAL A 224 12.29 -7.77 26.63
CA VAL A 224 11.78 -7.08 27.82
C VAL A 224 10.77 -7.94 28.57
N LYS A 225 9.88 -8.66 27.86
CA LYS A 225 8.87 -9.52 28.46
C LYS A 225 9.45 -10.77 29.14
N THR A 226 10.64 -11.22 28.73
CA THR A 226 11.34 -12.37 29.36
C THR A 226 12.22 -11.97 30.52
N LEU A 227 12.51 -10.67 30.70
CA LEU A 227 13.33 -10.13 31.79
C LEU A 227 12.48 -9.64 32.99
N VAL A 228 11.17 -9.57 32.83
CA VAL A 228 10.18 -9.24 33.88
C VAL A 228 9.38 -10.50 34.22
#